data_52da83f161635bc93fa528639f3ee652
#
_entry.id   52da83f161635bc93fa528639f3ee652
#
_cell.length_a   1.000
_cell.length_b   1.000
_cell.length_c   1.000
_cell.angle_alpha   90.00
_cell.angle_beta   90.00
_cell.angle_gamma   90.00
#
_symmetry.space_group_name_H-M   'P 1'
#
loop_
_entity.id
_entity.type
_entity.pdbx_description
1 polymer ?
#
loop_
_entity_poly.entity_id
_entity_poly.type
_entity_poly.pdbx_seq_one_letter_code
_entity_poly.pdbx_strand_id
1 'polypeptide(L)'
;MANVLALALGLLVCGCANPRVTDTGRTAVEQFLISTVVENGIGYADFKSYKGKKIFIEYDYLAPQVDKAYVQGIFEMHLAQQGLIVSRDVKDSEYIVQILCGVLATDSNQFMIGTPTLPIPVPDTSINVAIPEIPLFKKLTRSGYGKFAFNILKSKDRSPVKAISGIEASTSYTNWTILLIPFKSHDMPLQIREGSETHFDVDAGNI
;
A
#
# COMPACT_ATOMS: atom_id res chain seq x y z
N MET A 1 38.02 38.92 -7.24
CA MET A 1 38.06 37.81 -6.26
C MET A 1 36.90 37.89 -5.26
N ALA A 2 36.52 39.06 -4.74
CA ALA A 2 35.39 39.23 -3.82
C ALA A 2 34.04 38.77 -4.37
N ASN A 3 33.74 39.02 -5.65
CA ASN A 3 32.48 38.65 -6.27
C ASN A 3 32.35 37.12 -6.48
N VAL A 4 33.44 36.41 -6.69
CA VAL A 4 33.44 34.93 -6.82
C VAL A 4 33.23 34.28 -5.47
N LEU A 5 33.79 34.88 -4.41
CA LEU A 5 33.60 34.40 -3.04
C LEU A 5 32.17 34.63 -2.55
N ALA A 6 31.55 35.76 -2.91
CA ALA A 6 30.14 36.05 -2.60
C ALA A 6 29.17 35.12 -3.34
N LEU A 7 29.48 34.77 -4.59
CA LEU A 7 28.68 33.80 -5.36
C LEU A 7 28.79 32.38 -4.79
N ALA A 8 29.98 31.95 -4.37
CA ALA A 8 30.22 30.67 -3.73
C ALA A 8 29.52 30.55 -2.36
N LEU A 9 29.51 31.64 -1.58
CA LEU A 9 28.83 31.71 -0.29
C LEU A 9 27.29 31.69 -0.45
N GLY A 10 26.75 32.30 -1.52
CA GLY A 10 25.31 32.27 -1.85
C GLY A 10 24.80 30.89 -2.25
N LEU A 11 25.63 30.05 -2.86
CA LEU A 11 25.29 28.68 -3.24
C LEU A 11 25.24 27.70 -2.05
N LEU A 12 25.88 28.04 -0.93
CA LEU A 12 25.86 27.22 0.29
C LEU A 12 24.59 27.38 1.14
N VAL A 13 23.72 28.34 0.82
CA VAL A 13 22.48 28.61 1.56
C VAL A 13 21.26 27.93 0.92
N CYS A 14 21.40 27.10 -0.13
CA CYS A 14 20.32 26.24 -0.63
C CYS A 14 20.01 25.16 0.41
N GLY A 15 19.21 25.54 1.42
CA GLY A 15 18.77 24.68 2.50
C GLY A 15 18.00 23.49 1.95
N CYS A 16 18.44 22.29 2.27
CA CYS A 16 17.68 21.07 2.08
C CYS A 16 16.37 21.20 2.87
N ALA A 17 15.24 21.40 2.18
CA ALA A 17 13.94 21.24 2.79
C ALA A 17 13.79 19.76 3.15
N ASN A 18 13.87 19.44 4.44
CA ASN A 18 13.48 18.12 4.93
C ASN A 18 11.96 17.98 4.73
N PRO A 19 11.49 17.04 3.91
CA PRO A 19 10.06 16.79 3.81
C PRO A 19 9.54 16.39 5.19
N ARG A 20 8.48 17.05 5.65
CA ARG A 20 7.78 16.65 6.88
C ARG A 20 7.33 15.21 6.74
N VAL A 21 7.86 14.34 7.59
CA VAL A 21 7.34 12.98 7.76
C VAL A 21 6.07 13.11 8.61
N THR A 22 4.97 12.53 8.17
CA THR A 22 3.72 12.50 8.93
C THR A 22 3.94 11.74 10.25
N ASP A 23 3.37 12.24 11.36
CA ASP A 23 3.47 11.62 12.69
C ASP A 23 2.65 10.31 12.84
N THR A 24 2.27 9.68 11.74
CA THR A 24 1.62 8.38 11.73
C THR A 24 2.67 7.28 11.86
N GLY A 25 2.34 6.17 12.53
CA GLY A 25 3.25 5.02 12.70
C GLY A 25 3.74 4.38 11.40
N ARG A 26 3.15 4.78 10.24
CA ARG A 26 3.57 4.42 8.89
C ARG A 26 3.69 5.67 8.02
N THR A 27 4.66 5.69 7.13
CA THR A 27 4.80 6.76 6.14
C THR A 27 3.68 6.69 5.09
N ALA A 28 3.37 7.82 4.44
CA ALA A 28 2.39 7.84 3.35
C ALA A 28 2.75 6.84 2.23
N VAL A 29 4.03 6.71 1.90
CA VAL A 29 4.51 5.74 0.90
C VAL A 29 4.17 4.30 1.32
N GLU A 30 4.38 3.94 2.58
CA GLU A 30 4.03 2.59 3.08
C GLU A 30 2.52 2.34 3.05
N GLN A 31 1.71 3.35 3.37
CA GLN A 31 0.26 3.24 3.26
C GLN A 31 -0.19 3.06 1.81
N PHE A 32 0.38 3.80 0.86
CA PHE A 32 0.11 3.61 -0.57
C PHE A 32 0.56 2.24 -1.09
N LEU A 33 1.71 1.73 -0.65
CA LEU A 33 2.18 0.39 -1.01
C LEU A 33 1.17 -0.67 -0.55
N ILE A 34 0.72 -0.60 0.69
CA ILE A 34 -0.25 -1.56 1.25
C ILE A 34 -1.60 -1.48 0.52
N SER A 35 -2.15 -0.26 0.33
CA SER A 35 -3.44 -0.10 -0.33
C SER A 35 -3.41 -0.61 -1.78
N THR A 36 -2.35 -0.28 -2.53
CA THR A 36 -2.18 -0.76 -3.92
C THR A 36 -2.09 -2.28 -3.98
N VAL A 37 -1.36 -2.90 -3.06
CA VAL A 37 -1.25 -4.38 -2.98
C VAL A 37 -2.59 -5.03 -2.66
N VAL A 38 -3.37 -4.46 -1.76
CA VAL A 38 -4.72 -4.94 -1.41
C VAL A 38 -5.64 -4.85 -2.62
N GLU A 39 -5.69 -3.69 -3.27
CA GLU A 39 -6.52 -3.45 -4.45
C GLU A 39 -6.16 -4.40 -5.61
N ASN A 40 -4.86 -4.54 -5.90
CA ASN A 40 -4.39 -5.44 -6.96
C ASN A 40 -4.68 -6.90 -6.62
N GLY A 41 -4.35 -7.35 -5.40
CA GLY A 41 -4.52 -8.74 -4.99
C GLY A 41 -5.98 -9.17 -4.98
N ILE A 42 -6.88 -8.34 -4.45
CA ILE A 42 -8.33 -8.61 -4.45
C ILE A 42 -8.89 -8.49 -5.87
N GLY A 43 -8.42 -7.50 -6.64
CA GLY A 43 -8.87 -7.26 -8.00
C GLY A 43 -8.65 -8.42 -8.97
N TYR A 44 -7.65 -9.27 -8.73
CA TYR A 44 -7.42 -10.49 -9.53
C TYR A 44 -8.43 -11.61 -9.26
N ALA A 45 -9.18 -11.55 -8.17
CA ALA A 45 -10.14 -12.60 -7.83
C ALA A 45 -11.43 -12.47 -8.65
N ASP A 46 -11.77 -13.50 -9.42
CA ASP A 46 -12.97 -13.54 -10.26
C ASP A 46 -14.11 -14.29 -9.58
N PHE A 47 -15.19 -13.55 -9.29
CA PHE A 47 -16.44 -14.03 -8.70
C PHE A 47 -17.65 -13.88 -9.65
N LYS A 48 -17.43 -13.49 -10.91
CA LYS A 48 -18.53 -13.23 -11.88
C LYS A 48 -19.50 -14.38 -12.03
N SER A 49 -19.07 -15.63 -11.83
CA SER A 49 -19.92 -16.82 -11.86
C SER A 49 -21.02 -16.82 -10.79
N TYR A 50 -20.89 -15.95 -9.78
CA TYR A 50 -21.84 -15.81 -8.67
C TYR A 50 -22.65 -14.51 -8.75
N LYS A 51 -22.67 -13.85 -9.90
CA LYS A 51 -23.46 -12.62 -10.12
C LYS A 51 -24.93 -12.84 -9.74
N GLY A 52 -25.50 -11.90 -9.00
CA GLY A 52 -26.88 -11.94 -8.50
C GLY A 52 -27.09 -12.84 -7.29
N LYS A 53 -26.05 -13.55 -6.82
CA LYS A 53 -26.14 -14.43 -5.65
C LYS A 53 -25.95 -13.66 -4.36
N LYS A 54 -26.70 -14.06 -3.32
CA LYS A 54 -26.50 -13.57 -1.96
C LYS A 54 -25.35 -14.33 -1.30
N ILE A 55 -24.37 -13.58 -0.80
CA ILE A 55 -23.19 -14.14 -0.15
C ILE A 55 -23.02 -13.58 1.24
N PHE A 56 -22.49 -14.39 2.14
CA PHE A 56 -21.98 -13.95 3.45
C PHE A 56 -20.45 -13.98 3.41
N ILE A 57 -19.78 -12.96 3.95
CA ILE A 57 -18.33 -12.92 3.97
C ILE A 57 -17.84 -13.27 5.38
N GLU A 58 -16.96 -14.26 5.45
CA GLU A 58 -16.33 -14.70 6.69
C GLU A 58 -14.90 -14.19 6.74
N TYR A 59 -14.59 -13.36 7.76
CA TYR A 59 -13.31 -12.68 7.92
C TYR A 59 -12.40 -13.32 9.00
N ASP A 60 -12.73 -14.51 9.47
CA ASP A 60 -12.04 -15.16 10.59
C ASP A 60 -10.57 -15.50 10.24
N TYR A 61 -10.31 -15.78 8.97
CA TYR A 61 -8.97 -16.09 8.46
C TYR A 61 -8.19 -14.87 7.98
N LEU A 62 -8.78 -13.69 8.09
CA LEU A 62 -8.06 -12.44 7.91
C LEU A 62 -7.32 -12.13 9.21
N ALA A 63 -6.06 -12.55 9.28
CA ALA A 63 -5.22 -12.41 10.46
C ALA A 63 -5.23 -10.95 11.00
N PRO A 64 -4.93 -10.70 12.29
CA PRO A 64 -4.95 -9.37 12.87
C PRO A 64 -3.93 -8.47 12.17
N GLN A 65 -4.38 -7.80 11.12
CA GLN A 65 -3.64 -6.83 10.33
C GLN A 65 -4.10 -5.43 10.73
N VAL A 66 -3.19 -4.49 10.75
CA VAL A 66 -3.51 -3.08 11.02
C VAL A 66 -4.53 -2.56 10.00
N ASP A 67 -4.48 -3.07 8.76
CA ASP A 67 -5.31 -2.63 7.64
C ASP A 67 -6.56 -3.50 7.44
N LYS A 68 -6.96 -4.30 8.45
CA LYS A 68 -8.09 -5.24 8.35
C LYS A 68 -9.38 -4.58 7.82
N ALA A 69 -9.73 -3.41 8.36
CA ALA A 69 -10.93 -2.69 7.94
C ALA A 69 -10.87 -2.23 6.47
N TYR A 70 -9.69 -1.82 6.02
CA TYR A 70 -9.48 -1.44 4.62
C TYR A 70 -9.63 -2.65 3.68
N VAL A 71 -8.99 -3.77 4.02
CA VAL A 71 -9.12 -5.03 3.26
C VAL A 71 -10.58 -5.47 3.15
N GLN A 72 -11.34 -5.40 4.24
CA GLN A 72 -12.76 -5.71 4.28
C GLN A 72 -13.55 -4.82 3.31
N GLY A 73 -13.37 -3.50 3.40
CA GLY A 73 -14.06 -2.54 2.54
C GLY A 73 -13.76 -2.73 1.06
N ILE A 74 -12.48 -2.91 0.69
CA ILE A 74 -12.09 -3.17 -0.71
C ILE A 74 -12.68 -4.49 -1.21
N PHE A 75 -12.70 -5.53 -0.37
CA PHE A 75 -13.27 -6.82 -0.77
C PHE A 75 -14.78 -6.74 -0.99
N GLU A 76 -15.52 -6.11 -0.07
CA GLU A 76 -16.97 -5.90 -0.24
C GLU A 76 -17.28 -5.09 -1.51
N MET A 77 -16.51 -4.02 -1.74
CA MET A 77 -16.64 -3.21 -2.95
C MET A 77 -16.38 -4.02 -4.22
N HIS A 78 -15.33 -4.83 -4.25
CA HIS A 78 -14.99 -5.68 -5.38
C HIS A 78 -16.09 -6.70 -5.70
N LEU A 79 -16.65 -7.35 -4.68
CA LEU A 79 -17.76 -8.29 -4.86
C LEU A 79 -19.03 -7.58 -5.38
N ALA A 80 -19.34 -6.41 -4.85
CA ALA A 80 -20.46 -5.59 -5.34
C ALA A 80 -20.28 -5.18 -6.80
N GLN A 81 -19.07 -4.76 -7.20
CA GLN A 81 -18.74 -4.44 -8.60
C GLN A 81 -18.92 -5.65 -9.55
N GLN A 82 -18.69 -6.85 -9.06
CA GLN A 82 -18.96 -8.09 -9.82
C GLN A 82 -20.43 -8.52 -9.78
N GLY A 83 -21.29 -7.75 -9.10
CA GLY A 83 -22.74 -7.96 -9.05
C GLY A 83 -23.20 -8.98 -8.04
N LEU A 84 -22.41 -9.27 -7.00
CA LEU A 84 -22.82 -10.08 -5.87
C LEU A 84 -23.56 -9.24 -4.83
N ILE A 85 -24.45 -9.86 -4.07
CA ILE A 85 -25.21 -9.20 -3.01
C ILE A 85 -24.66 -9.65 -1.66
N VAL A 86 -24.01 -8.74 -0.94
CA VAL A 86 -23.43 -9.04 0.38
C VAL A 86 -24.53 -9.04 1.43
N SER A 87 -24.75 -10.18 2.08
CA SER A 87 -25.67 -10.34 3.21
C SER A 87 -24.94 -10.18 4.54
N ARG A 88 -25.64 -9.66 5.53
CA ARG A 88 -25.11 -9.54 6.91
C ARG A 88 -25.39 -10.80 7.75
N ASP A 89 -26.34 -11.63 7.34
CA ASP A 89 -26.67 -12.90 8.02
C ASP A 89 -26.36 -14.09 7.09
N VAL A 90 -25.67 -15.07 7.64
CA VAL A 90 -25.34 -16.30 6.92
C VAL A 90 -26.59 -17.06 6.50
N LYS A 91 -27.69 -16.97 7.26
CA LYS A 91 -28.95 -17.64 6.95
C LYS A 91 -29.64 -17.13 5.69
N ASP A 92 -29.39 -15.85 5.37
CA ASP A 92 -29.96 -15.19 4.18
C ASP A 92 -29.04 -15.28 2.96
N SER A 93 -27.94 -16.05 3.06
CA SER A 93 -26.97 -16.19 1.99
C SER A 93 -27.03 -17.58 1.35
N GLU A 94 -26.68 -17.64 0.06
CA GLU A 94 -26.54 -18.90 -0.70
C GLU A 94 -25.11 -19.47 -0.55
N TYR A 95 -24.13 -18.57 -0.45
CA TYR A 95 -22.71 -18.91 -0.35
C TYR A 95 -22.03 -18.14 0.77
N ILE A 96 -21.01 -18.77 1.34
CA ILE A 96 -20.06 -18.14 2.25
C ILE A 96 -18.76 -17.95 1.47
N VAL A 97 -18.21 -16.74 1.50
CA VAL A 97 -16.88 -16.44 0.94
C VAL A 97 -15.94 -16.15 2.08
N GLN A 98 -14.93 -16.99 2.25
CA GLN A 98 -13.85 -16.81 3.22
C GLN A 98 -12.69 -16.09 2.52
N ILE A 99 -12.19 -15.03 3.12
CA ILE A 99 -10.96 -14.36 2.69
C ILE A 99 -9.82 -14.74 3.62
N LEU A 100 -8.72 -15.17 3.02
CA LEU A 100 -7.47 -15.50 3.72
C LEU A 100 -6.40 -14.51 3.29
N CYS A 101 -5.67 -13.95 4.24
CA CYS A 101 -4.52 -13.10 3.99
C CYS A 101 -3.31 -13.68 4.72
N GLY A 102 -2.38 -14.25 3.96
CA GLY A 102 -1.17 -14.87 4.51
C GLY A 102 -0.02 -13.88 4.71
N VAL A 103 0.07 -12.88 3.84
CA VAL A 103 1.07 -11.81 3.92
C VAL A 103 0.41 -10.49 3.57
N LEU A 104 0.66 -9.46 4.36
CA LEU A 104 0.38 -8.07 4.06
C LEU A 104 1.42 -7.22 4.80
N ALA A 105 2.50 -6.85 4.11
CA ALA A 105 3.68 -6.24 4.71
C ALA A 105 4.41 -5.32 3.73
N THR A 106 5.29 -4.48 4.29
CA THR A 106 6.22 -3.65 3.52
C THR A 106 7.64 -3.96 3.94
N ASP A 107 8.55 -3.99 2.95
CA ASP A 107 9.99 -4.08 3.15
C ASP A 107 10.69 -2.82 2.65
N SER A 108 11.82 -2.51 3.27
CA SER A 108 12.70 -1.41 2.86
C SER A 108 14.13 -1.91 2.69
N ASN A 109 14.68 -1.70 1.51
CA ASN A 109 16.07 -2.05 1.19
C ASN A 109 16.82 -0.79 0.76
N GLN A 110 17.98 -0.54 1.38
CA GLN A 110 18.83 0.59 1.07
C GLN A 110 20.23 0.12 0.69
N PHE A 111 20.72 0.64 -0.43
CA PHE A 111 22.09 0.49 -0.86
C PHE A 111 22.70 1.87 -1.06
N MET A 112 23.91 2.09 -0.55
CA MET A 112 24.60 3.38 -0.63
C MET A 112 26.09 3.18 -0.90
N ILE A 113 26.62 4.01 -1.80
CA ILE A 113 28.07 4.23 -2.00
C ILE A 113 28.30 5.71 -1.72
N GLY A 114 29.16 6.02 -0.76
CA GLY A 114 29.44 7.39 -0.32
C GLY A 114 29.89 7.42 1.13
N THR A 115 29.84 8.61 1.73
CA THR A 115 30.18 8.79 3.15
C THR A 115 28.93 8.59 4.01
N PRO A 116 28.90 7.67 4.99
CA PRO A 116 27.79 7.54 5.91
C PRO A 116 27.72 8.75 6.87
N THR A 117 26.60 8.88 7.57
CA THR A 117 26.47 9.84 8.67
C THR A 117 27.49 9.51 9.76
N LEU A 118 28.34 10.46 10.09
CA LEU A 118 29.37 10.30 11.12
C LEU A 118 29.02 11.15 12.34
N PRO A 119 28.73 10.56 13.50
CA PRO A 119 28.51 11.30 14.72
C PRO A 119 29.83 11.95 15.20
N ILE A 120 29.78 13.24 15.55
CA ILE A 120 30.90 13.96 16.14
C ILE A 120 30.68 13.98 17.64
N PRO A 121 31.53 13.32 18.45
CA PRO A 121 31.44 13.44 19.90
C PRO A 121 31.83 14.84 20.32
N VAL A 122 30.89 15.59 20.90
CA VAL A 122 31.17 16.91 21.50
C VAL A 122 31.24 16.71 23.01
N PRO A 123 32.42 16.85 23.62
CA PRO A 123 32.58 16.73 25.07
C PRO A 123 31.70 17.75 25.80
N ASP A 124 31.16 17.37 26.95
CA ASP A 124 30.44 18.23 27.89
C ASP A 124 29.14 18.90 27.38
N THR A 125 28.55 18.41 26.27
CA THR A 125 27.28 18.92 25.78
C THR A 125 26.30 17.79 25.42
N SER A 126 24.99 18.06 25.62
CA SER A 126 23.92 17.18 25.14
C SER A 126 23.61 17.32 23.65
N ILE A 127 24.46 18.04 22.91
CA ILE A 127 24.25 18.36 21.49
C ILE A 127 24.83 17.23 20.66
N ASN A 128 23.98 16.51 19.94
CA ASN A 128 24.40 15.55 18.94
C ASN A 128 24.69 16.25 17.63
N VAL A 129 25.96 16.45 17.30
CA VAL A 129 26.40 16.95 16.01
C VAL A 129 26.78 15.75 15.14
N ALA A 130 26.35 15.75 13.89
CA ALA A 130 26.74 14.71 12.95
C ALA A 130 27.09 15.31 11.59
N ILE A 131 28.11 14.77 10.94
CA ILE A 131 28.36 15.04 9.52
C ILE A 131 27.28 14.33 8.73
N PRO A 132 26.51 15.02 7.88
CA PRO A 132 25.47 14.37 7.07
C PRO A 132 26.09 13.37 6.07
N GLU A 133 25.31 12.40 5.65
CA GLU A 133 25.70 11.48 4.59
C GLU A 133 25.90 12.24 3.26
N ILE A 134 26.93 11.86 2.53
CA ILE A 134 27.23 12.39 1.18
C ILE A 134 27.17 11.21 0.21
N PRO A 135 26.00 10.92 -0.39
CA PRO A 135 25.86 9.80 -1.30
C PRO A 135 26.42 10.17 -2.69
N LEU A 136 27.36 9.40 -3.17
CA LEU A 136 27.72 9.35 -4.59
C LEU A 136 26.66 8.57 -5.38
N PHE A 137 26.19 7.47 -4.77
CA PHE A 137 25.07 6.67 -5.25
C PHE A 137 24.28 6.15 -4.06
N LYS A 138 22.96 6.37 -4.06
CA LYS A 138 22.05 5.81 -3.06
C LYS A 138 20.81 5.29 -3.76
N LYS A 139 20.43 4.08 -3.43
CA LYS A 139 19.16 3.47 -3.86
C LYS A 139 18.38 3.07 -2.62
N LEU A 140 17.18 3.59 -2.46
CA LEU A 140 16.23 3.19 -1.42
C LEU A 140 15.00 2.62 -2.12
N THR A 141 14.77 1.32 -1.98
CA THR A 141 13.59 0.64 -2.51
C THR A 141 12.68 0.26 -1.35
N ARG A 142 11.41 0.64 -1.42
CA ARG A 142 10.35 0.18 -0.54
C ARG A 142 9.39 -0.64 -1.36
N SER A 143 9.04 -1.83 -0.87
CA SER A 143 8.14 -2.76 -1.55
C SER A 143 7.00 -3.16 -0.65
N GLY A 144 5.80 -3.24 -1.21
CA GLY A 144 4.65 -3.83 -0.57
C GLY A 144 4.40 -5.24 -1.10
N TYR A 145 3.98 -6.15 -0.24
CA TYR A 145 3.67 -7.54 -0.57
C TYR A 145 2.34 -7.94 0.03
N GLY A 146 1.52 -8.65 -0.77
CA GLY A 146 0.27 -9.25 -0.32
C GLY A 146 0.10 -10.63 -0.89
N LYS A 147 -0.45 -11.54 -0.08
CA LYS A 147 -0.82 -12.89 -0.50
C LYS A 147 -2.23 -13.20 -0.02
N PHE A 148 -3.12 -13.43 -1.00
CA PHE A 148 -4.54 -13.65 -0.77
C PHE A 148 -4.99 -15.01 -1.30
N ALA A 149 -6.00 -15.55 -0.64
CA ALA A 149 -6.74 -16.70 -1.11
C ALA A 149 -8.21 -16.55 -0.71
N PHE A 150 -9.10 -17.18 -1.46
CA PHE A 150 -10.52 -17.14 -1.22
C PHE A 150 -11.08 -18.55 -1.29
N ASN A 151 -11.97 -18.88 -0.36
CA ASN A 151 -12.68 -20.14 -0.34
C ASN A 151 -14.18 -19.88 -0.42
N ILE A 152 -14.87 -20.56 -1.30
CA ILE A 152 -16.29 -20.39 -1.53
C ILE A 152 -16.99 -21.68 -1.10
N LEU A 153 -17.90 -21.56 -0.15
CA LEU A 153 -18.66 -22.65 0.44
C LEU A 153 -20.15 -22.42 0.23
N LYS A 154 -20.94 -23.47 0.22
CA LYS A 154 -22.40 -23.35 0.32
C LYS A 154 -22.80 -22.97 1.75
N SER A 155 -23.71 -22.01 1.92
CA SER A 155 -24.16 -21.59 3.26
C SER A 155 -24.86 -22.69 4.04
N LYS A 156 -25.57 -23.57 3.35
CA LYS A 156 -26.45 -24.60 3.96
C LYS A 156 -25.66 -25.66 4.73
N ASP A 157 -24.61 -26.18 4.18
CA ASP A 157 -23.84 -27.32 4.69
C ASP A 157 -22.33 -27.11 4.75
N ARG A 158 -21.87 -25.88 4.40
CA ARG A 158 -20.46 -25.51 4.29
C ARG A 158 -19.65 -26.39 3.33
N SER A 159 -20.33 -27.07 2.41
CA SER A 159 -19.64 -27.88 1.39
C SER A 159 -18.79 -26.95 0.48
N PRO A 160 -17.55 -27.36 0.15
CA PRO A 160 -16.69 -26.54 -0.69
C PRO A 160 -17.20 -26.49 -2.14
N VAL A 161 -17.17 -25.30 -2.73
CA VAL A 161 -17.58 -25.06 -4.13
C VAL A 161 -16.39 -24.71 -4.99
N LYS A 162 -15.57 -23.76 -4.55
CA LYS A 162 -14.40 -23.28 -5.30
C LYS A 162 -13.39 -22.69 -4.34
N ALA A 163 -12.12 -22.92 -4.61
CA ALA A 163 -11.02 -22.21 -3.97
C ALA A 163 -10.26 -21.41 -5.03
N ILE A 164 -9.91 -20.18 -4.68
CA ILE A 164 -9.03 -19.30 -5.47
C ILE A 164 -7.81 -19.06 -4.60
N SER A 165 -6.67 -19.57 -4.99
CA SER A 165 -5.44 -19.52 -4.20
C SER A 165 -4.24 -19.02 -5.02
N GLY A 166 -3.17 -18.65 -4.34
CA GLY A 166 -1.92 -18.24 -4.98
C GLY A 166 -1.97 -16.84 -5.60
N ILE A 167 -2.90 -15.97 -5.16
CA ILE A 167 -2.88 -14.57 -5.59
C ILE A 167 -1.80 -13.85 -4.80
N GLU A 168 -0.73 -13.49 -5.49
CA GLU A 168 0.37 -12.70 -4.96
C GLU A 168 0.38 -11.35 -5.66
N ALA A 169 0.41 -10.27 -4.88
CA ALA A 169 0.51 -8.91 -5.37
C ALA A 169 1.72 -8.24 -4.74
N SER A 170 2.45 -7.49 -5.55
CA SER A 170 3.57 -6.67 -5.10
C SER A 170 3.56 -5.33 -5.81
N THR A 171 4.11 -4.33 -5.14
CA THR A 171 4.31 -2.99 -5.68
C THR A 171 5.57 -2.38 -5.08
N SER A 172 6.17 -1.41 -5.75
CA SER A 172 7.44 -0.85 -5.33
C SER A 172 7.51 0.67 -5.52
N TYR A 173 8.32 1.28 -4.67
CA TYR A 173 8.70 2.67 -4.74
C TYR A 173 10.20 2.80 -4.54
N THR A 174 10.93 3.33 -5.53
CA THR A 174 12.38 3.45 -5.49
C THR A 174 12.80 4.90 -5.61
N ASN A 175 13.63 5.35 -4.67
CA ASN A 175 14.36 6.60 -4.73
C ASN A 175 15.83 6.32 -5.08
N TRP A 176 16.33 7.04 -6.06
CA TRP A 176 17.72 7.03 -6.45
C TRP A 176 18.35 8.39 -6.15
N THR A 177 19.56 8.41 -5.66
CA THR A 177 20.38 9.61 -5.60
C THR A 177 21.70 9.31 -6.29
N ILE A 178 22.01 10.05 -7.35
CA ILE A 178 23.23 9.90 -8.14
C ILE A 178 23.92 11.25 -8.14
N LEU A 179 25.14 11.33 -7.61
CA LEU A 179 25.91 12.56 -7.48
C LEU A 179 25.07 13.72 -6.90
N LEU A 180 24.36 13.44 -5.80
CA LEU A 180 23.47 14.37 -5.08
C LEU A 180 22.16 14.73 -5.81
N ILE A 181 21.93 14.25 -7.03
CA ILE A 181 20.69 14.50 -7.78
C ILE A 181 19.69 13.37 -7.48
N PRO A 182 18.49 13.68 -6.94
CA PRO A 182 17.49 12.68 -6.63
C PRO A 182 16.61 12.33 -7.85
N PHE A 183 16.32 11.05 -8.03
CA PHE A 183 15.36 10.51 -8.99
C PHE A 183 14.37 9.59 -8.28
N LYS A 184 13.14 9.48 -8.82
CA LYS A 184 12.09 8.60 -8.27
C LYS A 184 11.54 7.69 -9.35
N SER A 185 11.28 6.45 -9.00
CA SER A 185 10.58 5.47 -9.83
C SER A 185 9.61 4.68 -8.97
N HIS A 186 8.39 4.51 -9.44
CA HIS A 186 7.36 3.76 -8.74
C HIS A 186 6.37 3.15 -9.73
N ASP A 187 5.72 2.07 -9.34
CA ASP A 187 4.62 1.43 -10.05
C ASP A 187 3.24 1.70 -9.40
N MET A 188 3.23 2.55 -8.37
CA MET A 188 2.01 2.97 -7.69
C MET A 188 1.31 4.11 -8.44
N PRO A 189 -0.02 4.17 -8.43
CA PRO A 189 -0.79 5.31 -8.94
C PRO A 189 -0.71 6.50 -7.95
N LEU A 190 0.42 7.23 -7.93
CA LEU A 190 0.59 8.42 -7.09
C LEU A 190 -0.03 9.69 -7.69
N GLN A 191 -0.62 9.62 -8.88
CA GLN A 191 -1.39 10.70 -9.46
C GLN A 191 -2.84 10.58 -8.98
N ILE A 192 -3.44 11.73 -8.64
CA ILE A 192 -4.88 11.81 -8.43
C ILE A 192 -5.52 11.47 -9.79
N ARG A 193 -5.89 10.20 -9.97
CA ARG A 193 -6.85 9.86 -11.03
C ARG A 193 -8.18 10.38 -10.55
N GLU A 194 -8.83 11.21 -11.36
CA GLU A 194 -10.27 11.44 -11.22
C GLU A 194 -10.91 10.05 -11.14
N GLY A 195 -11.60 9.81 -10.03
CA GLY A 195 -12.18 8.49 -9.76
C GLY A 195 -13.06 8.09 -10.92
N SER A 196 -12.93 6.87 -11.40
CA SER A 196 -13.96 6.30 -12.27
C SER A 196 -15.23 6.20 -11.41
N GLU A 197 -16.15 7.14 -11.59
CA GLU A 197 -17.46 7.06 -10.99
C GLU A 197 -18.16 5.82 -11.55
N THR A 198 -18.24 4.77 -10.75
CA THR A 198 -19.10 3.64 -11.10
C THR A 198 -20.51 4.06 -10.73
N HIS A 199 -21.28 4.57 -11.69
CA HIS A 199 -22.71 4.79 -11.52
C HIS A 199 -23.37 3.41 -11.33
N PHE A 200 -23.85 3.16 -10.13
CA PHE A 200 -24.82 2.10 -9.92
C PHE A 200 -26.19 2.66 -10.35
N ASP A 201 -26.69 2.22 -11.49
CA ASP A 201 -28.09 2.46 -11.84
C ASP A 201 -28.97 1.78 -10.80
N VAL A 202 -29.41 2.54 -9.83
CA VAL A 202 -30.52 2.13 -8.95
C VAL A 202 -31.76 2.28 -9.82
N ASP A 203 -32.20 1.20 -10.42
CA ASP A 203 -33.51 1.13 -11.06
C ASP A 203 -34.55 1.44 -9.97
N ALA A 204 -34.96 2.72 -9.92
CA ALA A 204 -36.10 3.14 -9.13
C ALA A 204 -37.34 2.58 -9.81
N GLY A 205 -37.54 1.28 -9.63
CA GLY A 205 -38.74 0.59 -10.08
C GLY A 205 -39.96 1.32 -9.57
N ASN A 206 -40.80 1.70 -10.48
CA ASN A 206 -42.11 2.30 -10.30
C ASN A 206 -42.83 1.73 -9.06
N ILE A 207 -43.16 2.62 -8.12
CA ILE A 207 -44.21 2.45 -7.13
C ILE A 207 -45.52 2.92 -7.77
#